data_8712618914c602090b14d46aee86e41d
#
_entry.id   8712618914c602090b14d46aee86e41d
#
_cell.length_a   1.000
_cell.length_b   1.000
_cell.length_c   1.000
_cell.angle_alpha   90.00
_cell.angle_beta   90.00
_cell.angle_gamma   90.00
#
_symmetry.space_group_name_H-M   'P 1'
#
loop_
_entity.id
_entity.type
_entity.pdbx_description
1 polymer ?
#
loop_
_entity_poly.entity_id
_entity_poly.type
_entity_poly.pdbx_seq_one_letter_code
_entity_poly.pdbx_strand_id
1 'polypeptide(L)'
;MKVLSTLTSILVISASLVGCMGESEEKEDIPAVDDSFGAFSVVAPVDTGINVYHNHFSMNESYPQWLLDQLGVNKVCEISKNGTWEERYEADREDCWDVIGSGDIVWFKGSRIIGTTPDDNTDIPILDDPSDGHGTAVTGAVIDANPEAVIFFVEGFSDAAVLAAANQPLVDLITTSFGPILSVPVPGIEDATKVAVVEEKKIHTGAADNSPSPAIQDSTAGPPWSIGVSGYAEEDDDQKETMSGSYPDIAADWTQMLPNHDDIDGYHQTSGTSFATPRTAGLLSKVLVSLRSEFGDFSSGADPIDRMGLMVNGSNFTLTNDDIRDALNLSAWYPSFSSWDPLSGTTPISPVAPCTQVGWGVVNESNVLPIIEHLNGSSSMSQRPFDVELCMESNQEIREAYWN
;
A
#
# COMPACT_ATOMS: atom_id res chain seq x y z
N MET A 1 -31.31 -41.33 27.77
CA MET A 1 -32.64 -41.65 28.27
C MET A 1 -33.32 -40.39 28.80
N LYS A 2 -34.44 -40.03 28.15
CA LYS A 2 -35.46 -39.07 28.59
C LYS A 2 -35.08 -37.60 28.75
N VAL A 3 -35.62 -36.69 28.03
CA VAL A 3 -36.91 -36.24 27.53
C VAL A 3 -37.24 -34.85 28.05
N LEU A 4 -37.36 -33.93 27.13
CA LEU A 4 -38.39 -32.89 26.89
C LEU A 4 -38.95 -32.14 28.13
N SER A 5 -39.00 -30.85 28.08
CA SER A 5 -40.31 -30.18 27.92
C SER A 5 -40.17 -28.66 27.73
N THR A 6 -40.85 -28.23 26.74
CA THR A 6 -41.36 -26.93 26.31
C THR A 6 -42.08 -26.17 27.41
N LEU A 7 -41.99 -24.81 27.40
CA LEU A 7 -43.17 -23.98 27.69
C LEU A 7 -43.01 -22.56 27.16
N THR A 8 -43.82 -22.24 26.25
CA THR A 8 -44.18 -20.97 25.64
C THR A 8 -44.85 -20.05 26.65
N SER A 9 -44.53 -18.78 26.66
CA SER A 9 -45.42 -17.75 27.22
C SER A 9 -45.40 -16.52 26.34
N ILE A 10 -46.48 -16.37 25.63
CA ILE A 10 -46.92 -15.18 24.89
C ILE A 10 -47.40 -14.16 25.92
N LEU A 11 -46.85 -12.96 25.87
CA LEU A 11 -47.46 -11.82 26.53
C LEU A 11 -47.76 -10.72 25.50
N VAL A 12 -49.01 -10.60 25.18
CA VAL A 12 -49.60 -9.48 24.43
C VAL A 12 -49.81 -8.35 25.39
N ILE A 13 -49.24 -7.18 25.13
CA ILE A 13 -49.67 -5.94 25.72
C ILE A 13 -49.96 -4.95 24.62
N SER A 14 -51.19 -4.52 24.65
CA SER A 14 -51.87 -3.64 23.73
C SER A 14 -51.42 -2.19 23.80
N ALA A 15 -51.60 -1.55 22.68
CA ALA A 15 -51.35 -0.18 22.26
C ALA A 15 -51.77 0.92 23.29
N SER A 16 -50.95 1.94 23.33
CA SER A 16 -51.40 3.31 23.55
C SER A 16 -50.71 4.20 22.54
N LEU A 17 -51.48 4.69 21.57
CA LEU A 17 -51.12 5.76 20.67
C LEU A 17 -51.02 7.05 21.49
N VAL A 18 -49.80 7.59 21.61
CA VAL A 18 -49.58 8.99 21.86
C VAL A 18 -48.76 9.53 20.72
N GLY A 19 -49.36 10.34 19.89
CA GLY A 19 -48.67 11.01 18.79
C GLY A 19 -47.69 12.04 19.36
N CYS A 20 -46.41 11.81 19.06
CA CYS A 20 -45.43 12.87 18.98
C CYS A 20 -45.14 13.08 17.51
N MET A 21 -45.41 14.30 17.05
CA MET A 21 -44.83 14.78 15.79
C MET A 21 -43.31 14.79 15.99
N GLY A 22 -42.65 13.78 15.50
CA GLY A 22 -41.21 13.80 15.32
C GLY A 22 -40.94 14.69 14.13
N GLU A 23 -40.14 15.75 14.35
CA GLU A 23 -39.42 16.42 13.30
C GLU A 23 -38.72 15.33 12.46
N SER A 24 -39.00 15.31 11.17
CA SER A 24 -38.22 14.53 10.21
C SER A 24 -36.79 15.09 10.26
N GLU A 25 -35.88 14.40 10.87
CA GLU A 25 -34.46 14.60 10.56
C GLU A 25 -34.37 14.49 9.03
N GLU A 26 -34.08 15.61 8.38
CA GLU A 26 -33.62 15.58 6.99
C GLU A 26 -32.42 14.67 6.99
N LYS A 27 -32.56 13.47 6.38
CA LYS A 27 -31.43 12.71 5.97
C LYS A 27 -30.59 13.63 5.11
N GLU A 28 -29.42 14.00 5.57
CA GLU A 28 -28.42 14.62 4.70
C GLU A 28 -28.31 13.71 3.48
N ASP A 29 -28.67 14.24 2.32
CA ASP A 29 -28.48 13.55 1.05
C ASP A 29 -26.98 13.30 0.91
N ILE A 30 -26.58 12.06 1.09
CA ILE A 30 -25.21 11.63 0.79
C ILE A 30 -25.03 11.94 -0.70
N PRO A 31 -24.04 12.78 -1.08
CA PRO A 31 -23.83 13.14 -2.46
C PRO A 31 -23.70 11.86 -3.30
N ALA A 32 -24.45 11.77 -4.38
CA ALA A 32 -24.29 10.67 -5.31
C ALA A 32 -22.80 10.63 -5.75
N VAL A 33 -22.15 9.47 -5.60
CA VAL A 33 -20.79 9.26 -6.07
C VAL A 33 -20.77 9.60 -7.55
N ASP A 34 -19.80 10.41 -7.96
CA ASP A 34 -19.63 10.73 -9.38
C ASP A 34 -19.14 9.47 -10.11
N ASP A 35 -20.06 8.74 -10.72
CA ASP A 35 -19.80 7.50 -11.44
C ASP A 35 -18.78 7.69 -12.59
N SER A 36 -18.49 8.95 -12.98
CA SER A 36 -17.50 9.25 -14.00
C SER A 36 -16.05 9.02 -13.57
N PHE A 37 -15.78 8.96 -12.25
CA PHE A 37 -14.44 8.72 -11.74
C PHE A 37 -14.04 7.22 -11.81
N GLY A 38 -15.02 6.32 -11.83
CA GLY A 38 -14.80 4.88 -11.94
C GLY A 38 -14.22 4.23 -10.67
N ALA A 39 -13.77 2.99 -10.83
CA ALA A 39 -13.10 2.27 -9.77
C ALA A 39 -11.70 2.86 -9.52
N PHE A 40 -11.31 3.00 -8.27
CA PHE A 40 -10.02 3.55 -7.87
C PHE A 40 -9.43 2.79 -6.68
N SER A 41 -8.16 3.01 -6.44
CA SER A 41 -7.44 2.56 -5.25
C SER A 41 -6.55 3.69 -4.75
N VAL A 42 -6.49 3.85 -3.44
CA VAL A 42 -5.66 4.84 -2.77
C VAL A 42 -4.46 4.15 -2.15
N VAL A 43 -3.28 4.55 -2.58
CA VAL A 43 -2.00 4.08 -2.04
C VAL A 43 -1.39 5.19 -1.21
N ALA A 44 -0.96 4.84 -0.01
CA ALA A 44 -0.25 5.75 0.89
C ALA A 44 1.23 5.36 0.99
N PRO A 45 2.12 5.97 0.21
CA PRO A 45 3.55 5.96 0.51
C PRO A 45 3.79 6.77 1.78
N VAL A 46 4.53 6.19 2.73
CA VAL A 46 4.99 6.86 3.95
C VAL A 46 6.50 6.98 3.83
N ASP A 47 7.02 8.21 3.64
CA ASP A 47 8.43 8.42 3.28
C ASP A 47 8.91 9.86 3.56
N THR A 48 10.11 10.24 3.05
CA THR A 48 10.81 11.50 3.33
C THR A 48 10.08 12.76 2.89
N GLY A 49 9.45 12.73 1.73
CA GLY A 49 8.81 13.86 1.07
C GLY A 49 8.56 13.53 -0.40
N ILE A 50 8.00 14.48 -1.16
CA ILE A 50 7.70 14.26 -2.57
C ILE A 50 7.86 15.52 -3.40
N ASN A 51 8.45 15.39 -4.58
CA ASN A 51 8.47 16.42 -5.61
C ASN A 51 7.16 16.42 -6.42
N VAL A 52 6.21 17.23 -6.01
CA VAL A 52 4.89 17.32 -6.68
C VAL A 52 4.96 17.94 -8.08
N TYR A 53 6.08 18.61 -8.43
CA TYR A 53 6.27 19.27 -9.72
C TYR A 53 6.73 18.34 -10.83
N HIS A 54 7.18 17.14 -10.49
CA HIS A 54 7.70 16.21 -11.48
C HIS A 54 6.59 15.75 -12.44
N ASN A 55 6.87 15.76 -13.74
CA ASN A 55 5.90 15.41 -14.79
C ASN A 55 5.34 13.97 -14.64
N HIS A 56 6.07 13.08 -13.97
CA HIS A 56 5.64 11.72 -13.62
C HIS A 56 4.36 11.70 -12.81
N PHE A 57 4.16 12.69 -11.94
CA PHE A 57 2.97 12.84 -11.10
C PHE A 57 1.91 13.75 -11.70
N SER A 58 2.15 14.33 -12.86
CA SER A 58 1.21 15.29 -13.45
C SER A 58 -0.15 14.66 -13.77
N MET A 59 -1.20 15.42 -13.52
CA MET A 59 -2.58 15.05 -13.83
C MET A 59 -3.28 16.23 -14.49
N ASN A 60 -3.95 15.96 -15.62
CA ASN A 60 -4.73 16.98 -16.31
C ASN A 60 -6.17 17.07 -15.82
N GLU A 61 -6.68 15.99 -15.26
CA GLU A 61 -8.01 15.88 -14.70
C GLU A 61 -8.00 16.35 -13.23
N SER A 62 -9.15 16.66 -12.70
CA SER A 62 -9.31 16.99 -11.28
C SER A 62 -9.96 15.83 -10.56
N TYR A 63 -9.53 15.58 -9.34
CA TYR A 63 -10.27 14.67 -8.47
C TYR A 63 -11.68 15.21 -8.21
N PRO A 64 -12.70 14.35 -8.18
CA PRO A 64 -14.05 14.77 -7.81
C PRO A 64 -14.09 15.28 -6.38
N GLN A 65 -14.94 16.28 -6.11
CA GLN A 65 -14.99 16.92 -4.80
C GLN A 65 -15.29 15.94 -3.67
N TRP A 66 -16.18 14.97 -3.91
CA TRP A 66 -16.51 13.94 -2.92
C TRP A 66 -15.29 13.12 -2.46
N LEU A 67 -14.34 12.84 -3.37
CA LEU A 67 -13.11 12.12 -3.03
C LEU A 67 -12.20 12.97 -2.15
N LEU A 68 -12.06 14.26 -2.49
CA LEU A 68 -11.28 15.20 -1.70
C LEU A 68 -11.90 15.39 -0.29
N ASP A 69 -13.22 15.49 -0.21
CA ASP A 69 -13.93 15.61 1.06
C ASP A 69 -13.76 14.37 1.94
N GLN A 70 -13.87 13.18 1.35
CA GLN A 70 -13.68 11.93 2.08
C GLN A 70 -12.22 11.67 2.48
N LEU A 71 -11.26 12.16 1.71
CA LEU A 71 -9.85 12.17 2.09
C LEU A 71 -9.53 13.27 3.12
N GLY A 72 -10.50 14.13 3.45
CA GLY A 72 -10.33 15.20 4.42
C GLY A 72 -9.44 16.34 3.92
N VAL A 73 -9.34 16.53 2.60
CA VAL A 73 -8.53 17.61 2.02
C VAL A 73 -9.04 18.95 2.52
N ASN A 74 -8.23 19.66 3.28
CA ASN A 74 -8.54 20.95 3.86
C ASN A 74 -7.78 22.10 3.18
N LYS A 75 -6.81 21.80 2.31
CA LYS A 75 -6.09 22.77 1.50
C LYS A 75 -5.94 22.29 0.06
N VAL A 76 -5.98 23.23 -0.86
CA VAL A 76 -5.70 22.99 -2.28
C VAL A 76 -4.61 23.95 -2.72
N CYS A 77 -3.51 23.39 -3.16
CA CYS A 77 -2.40 24.10 -3.78
C CYS A 77 -2.46 23.93 -5.29
N GLU A 78 -2.72 24.98 -6.03
CA GLU A 78 -2.61 24.93 -7.50
C GLU A 78 -1.16 25.13 -7.91
N ILE A 79 -0.49 24.02 -8.27
CA ILE A 79 0.95 24.03 -8.55
C ILE A 79 1.29 24.67 -9.89
N SER A 80 2.38 25.44 -9.92
CA SER A 80 2.92 26.06 -11.11
C SER A 80 3.42 25.03 -12.12
N LYS A 81 3.12 25.26 -13.41
CA LYS A 81 3.44 24.33 -14.52
C LYS A 81 4.58 24.78 -15.40
N ASN A 82 5.05 26.03 -15.25
CA ASN A 82 6.04 26.61 -16.12
C ASN A 82 7.37 26.84 -15.37
N GLY A 83 8.48 26.62 -16.05
CA GLY A 83 9.81 26.85 -15.50
C GLY A 83 10.48 25.61 -14.95
N THR A 84 11.65 25.79 -14.36
CA THR A 84 12.39 24.75 -13.64
C THR A 84 11.71 24.42 -12.31
N TRP A 85 12.21 23.39 -11.62
CA TRP A 85 11.72 23.02 -10.29
C TRP A 85 11.78 24.22 -9.32
N GLU A 86 12.92 24.92 -9.26
CA GLU A 86 13.12 26.06 -8.36
C GLU A 86 12.21 27.25 -8.70
N GLU A 87 11.99 27.51 -10.01
CA GLU A 87 11.09 28.58 -10.43
C GLU A 87 9.63 28.27 -10.06
N ARG A 88 9.21 27.01 -10.16
CA ARG A 88 7.86 26.58 -9.74
C ARG A 88 7.71 26.67 -8.21
N TYR A 89 8.68 26.18 -7.47
CA TYR A 89 8.70 26.26 -6.02
C TYR A 89 8.60 27.70 -5.52
N GLU A 90 9.45 28.61 -6.05
CA GLU A 90 9.42 30.02 -5.66
C GLU A 90 8.11 30.71 -6.04
N ALA A 91 7.48 30.33 -7.15
CA ALA A 91 6.18 30.87 -7.55
C ALA A 91 5.06 30.48 -6.61
N ASP A 92 5.14 29.27 -6.04
CA ASP A 92 4.08 28.69 -5.19
C ASP A 92 4.39 28.86 -3.69
N ARG A 93 5.55 29.38 -3.32
CA ARG A 93 6.04 29.40 -1.94
C ARG A 93 5.07 30.08 -0.98
N GLU A 94 4.70 31.34 -1.27
CA GLU A 94 3.88 32.15 -0.35
C GLU A 94 2.44 31.66 -0.24
N ASP A 95 1.86 31.18 -1.35
CA ASP A 95 0.45 30.79 -1.42
C ASP A 95 0.23 29.29 -1.08
N CYS A 96 1.28 28.48 -1.15
CA CYS A 96 1.25 27.03 -0.92
C CYS A 96 2.14 26.62 0.26
N TRP A 97 3.46 26.60 0.04
CA TRP A 97 4.37 25.94 0.96
C TRP A 97 4.47 26.60 2.34
N ASP A 98 4.52 27.94 2.39
CA ASP A 98 4.62 28.69 3.64
C ASP A 98 3.34 28.62 4.51
N VAL A 99 2.23 28.10 3.96
CA VAL A 99 0.93 28.01 4.66
C VAL A 99 0.52 26.59 5.04
N ILE A 100 1.28 25.57 4.63
CA ILE A 100 1.04 24.19 5.02
C ILE A 100 1.57 23.99 6.45
N GLY A 101 0.74 23.40 7.30
CA GLY A 101 1.09 23.05 8.68
C GLY A 101 0.93 21.56 8.93
N SER A 102 1.47 21.10 10.05
CA SER A 102 1.27 19.73 10.51
C SER A 102 -0.21 19.37 10.62
N GLY A 103 -0.56 18.21 10.08
CA GLY A 103 -1.93 17.69 10.04
C GLY A 103 -2.81 18.28 8.93
N ASP A 104 -2.32 19.22 8.13
CA ASP A 104 -3.02 19.61 6.91
C ASP A 104 -3.00 18.46 5.90
N ILE A 105 -4.11 18.28 5.20
CA ILE A 105 -4.22 17.39 4.07
C ILE A 105 -4.37 18.23 2.81
N VAL A 106 -3.34 18.22 1.99
CA VAL A 106 -3.18 19.13 0.86
C VAL A 106 -3.31 18.39 -0.46
N TRP A 107 -4.22 18.82 -1.32
CA TRP A 107 -4.18 18.39 -2.72
C TRP A 107 -3.35 19.36 -3.55
N PHE A 108 -2.30 18.85 -4.16
CA PHE A 108 -1.46 19.60 -5.10
C PHE A 108 -2.11 19.52 -6.49
N LYS A 109 -3.02 20.46 -6.75
CA LYS A 109 -3.83 20.47 -7.97
C LYS A 109 -2.96 20.69 -9.21
N GLY A 110 -3.07 19.78 -10.14
CA GLY A 110 -2.20 19.67 -11.32
C GLY A 110 -1.28 18.44 -11.23
N SER A 111 -1.26 17.79 -10.06
CA SER A 111 -0.68 16.49 -9.82
C SER A 111 -1.69 15.52 -9.22
N ARG A 112 -1.37 14.25 -9.21
CA ARG A 112 -2.15 13.19 -8.55
C ARG A 112 -1.86 13.04 -7.06
N ILE A 113 -1.10 13.97 -6.48
CA ILE A 113 -0.63 13.87 -5.11
C ILE A 113 -1.58 14.61 -4.17
N ILE A 114 -2.06 13.89 -3.17
CA ILE A 114 -2.64 14.43 -1.96
C ILE A 114 -1.66 14.08 -0.86
N GLY A 115 -1.18 15.06 -0.11
CA GLY A 115 -0.12 14.87 0.87
C GLY A 115 -0.49 15.38 2.26
N THR A 116 0.14 14.80 3.27
CA THR A 116 0.06 15.24 4.66
C THR A 116 1.36 14.99 5.40
N THR A 117 1.60 15.74 6.46
CA THR A 117 2.64 15.45 7.44
C THR A 117 2.05 15.53 8.84
N PRO A 118 2.16 14.49 9.66
CA PRO A 118 1.77 14.55 11.07
C PRO A 118 2.82 15.21 11.96
N ASP A 119 4.06 15.35 11.48
CA ASP A 119 5.22 15.82 12.24
C ASP A 119 5.46 17.33 12.03
N ASP A 120 5.76 18.05 13.12
CA ASP A 120 6.06 19.48 13.10
C ASP A 120 7.54 19.81 12.79
N ASN A 121 8.35 18.81 12.43
CA ASN A 121 9.81 18.93 12.41
C ASN A 121 10.40 19.04 11.00
N THR A 122 9.61 19.24 9.99
CA THR A 122 10.06 19.35 8.61
C THR A 122 10.24 20.82 8.22
N ASP A 123 11.33 21.13 7.52
CA ASP A 123 11.63 22.51 7.08
C ASP A 123 10.57 23.00 6.07
N ILE A 124 10.14 22.13 5.17
CA ILE A 124 9.05 22.39 4.22
C ILE A 124 8.15 21.14 4.21
N PRO A 125 6.94 21.22 4.80
CA PRO A 125 6.05 20.07 4.89
C PRO A 125 5.75 19.42 3.54
N ILE A 126 5.80 18.10 3.49
CA ILE A 126 5.47 17.24 2.33
C ILE A 126 6.49 17.30 1.19
N LEU A 127 7.21 18.41 1.02
CA LEU A 127 8.19 18.54 -0.05
C LEU A 127 9.47 17.75 0.27
N ASP A 128 9.98 17.03 -0.72
CA ASP A 128 11.20 16.25 -0.55
C ASP A 128 12.42 17.13 -0.26
N ASP A 129 13.24 16.72 0.68
CA ASP A 129 14.47 17.43 1.02
C ASP A 129 15.42 17.43 -0.20
N PRO A 130 16.03 18.58 -0.55
CA PRO A 130 16.97 18.64 -1.67
C PRO A 130 18.17 17.69 -1.58
N SER A 131 18.40 17.09 -0.44
CA SER A 131 19.50 16.14 -0.20
C SER A 131 19.08 14.66 -0.20
N ASP A 132 17.78 14.35 -0.27
CA ASP A 132 17.28 12.97 -0.12
C ASP A 132 16.62 12.47 -1.41
N GLY A 133 15.41 12.83 -1.71
CA GLY A 133 14.68 12.39 -2.89
C GLY A 133 14.10 10.97 -2.82
N HIS A 134 14.17 10.32 -1.66
CA HIS A 134 13.76 8.93 -1.52
C HIS A 134 12.25 8.76 -1.71
N GLY A 135 11.42 9.58 -1.07
CA GLY A 135 9.96 9.49 -1.17
C GLY A 135 9.42 9.81 -2.57
N THR A 136 10.09 10.71 -3.31
CA THR A 136 9.81 10.97 -4.73
C THR A 136 9.98 9.69 -5.56
N ALA A 137 11.12 9.00 -5.40
CA ALA A 137 11.40 7.76 -6.11
C ALA A 137 10.45 6.63 -5.69
N VAL A 138 10.20 6.47 -4.38
CA VAL A 138 9.23 5.48 -3.84
C VAL A 138 7.83 5.68 -4.45
N THR A 139 7.35 6.93 -4.50
CA THR A 139 6.05 7.22 -5.10
C THR A 139 6.05 6.98 -6.60
N GLY A 140 7.17 7.26 -7.28
CA GLY A 140 7.36 6.95 -8.69
C GLY A 140 7.17 5.47 -8.98
N ALA A 141 7.75 4.59 -8.17
CA ALA A 141 7.61 3.14 -8.32
C ALA A 141 6.15 2.65 -8.17
N VAL A 142 5.33 3.29 -7.32
CA VAL A 142 3.88 3.00 -7.24
C VAL A 142 3.19 3.34 -8.56
N ILE A 143 3.48 4.52 -9.11
CA ILE A 143 2.86 5.03 -10.34
C ILE A 143 3.29 4.23 -11.56
N ASP A 144 4.55 3.78 -11.62
CA ASP A 144 5.01 2.90 -12.70
C ASP A 144 4.22 1.59 -12.76
N ALA A 145 3.90 1.02 -11.60
CA ALA A 145 3.09 -0.21 -11.53
C ALA A 145 1.59 0.05 -11.75
N ASN A 146 1.06 1.17 -11.27
CA ASN A 146 -0.33 1.58 -11.47
C ASN A 146 -0.46 3.09 -11.73
N PRO A 147 -0.48 3.53 -12.99
CA PRO A 147 -0.64 4.95 -13.35
C PRO A 147 -1.98 5.57 -12.92
N GLU A 148 -2.97 4.76 -12.54
CA GLU A 148 -4.29 5.22 -12.11
C GLU A 148 -4.45 5.29 -10.58
N ALA A 149 -3.40 4.95 -9.82
CA ALA A 149 -3.44 5.03 -8.37
C ALA A 149 -3.67 6.49 -7.89
N VAL A 150 -4.55 6.66 -6.92
CA VAL A 150 -4.65 7.88 -6.13
C VAL A 150 -3.56 7.82 -5.06
N ILE A 151 -2.73 8.84 -5.00
CA ILE A 151 -1.64 8.90 -4.03
C ILE A 151 -2.05 9.75 -2.84
N PHE A 152 -2.05 9.15 -1.66
CA PHE A 152 -2.17 9.81 -0.36
C PHE A 152 -0.81 9.76 0.33
N PHE A 153 0.08 10.68 -0.04
CA PHE A 153 1.44 10.72 0.47
C PHE A 153 1.47 11.15 1.94
N VAL A 154 2.20 10.43 2.78
CA VAL A 154 2.40 10.79 4.19
C VAL A 154 3.89 10.97 4.44
N GLU A 155 4.29 12.18 4.77
CA GLU A 155 5.67 12.47 5.13
C GLU A 155 5.99 12.00 6.54
N GLY A 156 7.11 11.31 6.71
CA GLY A 156 7.69 10.92 7.99
C GLY A 156 8.09 9.46 8.09
N PHE A 157 8.96 9.18 9.06
CA PHE A 157 9.44 7.84 9.41
C PHE A 157 9.02 7.43 10.83
N SER A 158 7.83 7.84 11.24
CA SER A 158 7.34 7.64 12.60
C SER A 158 6.10 6.75 12.63
N ASP A 159 5.77 6.25 13.83
CA ASP A 159 4.48 5.61 14.10
C ASP A 159 3.30 6.55 13.82
N ALA A 160 3.47 7.84 14.09
CA ALA A 160 2.45 8.86 13.78
C ALA A 160 2.17 8.94 12.26
N ALA A 161 3.20 8.85 11.42
CA ALA A 161 3.04 8.86 9.97
C ALA A 161 2.31 7.60 9.47
N VAL A 162 2.68 6.42 9.96
CA VAL A 162 1.98 5.17 9.61
C VAL A 162 0.52 5.20 10.10
N LEU A 163 0.27 5.71 11.32
CA LEU A 163 -1.09 5.85 11.87
C LEU A 163 -1.92 6.88 11.08
N ALA A 164 -1.32 7.95 10.58
CA ALA A 164 -2.02 8.92 9.73
C ALA A 164 -2.54 8.23 8.44
N ALA A 165 -1.72 7.38 7.81
CA ALA A 165 -2.16 6.58 6.68
C ALA A 165 -3.21 5.53 7.07
N ALA A 166 -3.01 4.84 8.20
CA ALA A 166 -3.91 3.78 8.68
C ALA A 166 -5.31 4.31 9.00
N ASN A 167 -5.39 5.47 9.65
CA ASN A 167 -6.65 6.09 10.06
C ASN A 167 -7.39 6.79 8.91
N GLN A 168 -6.79 6.88 7.71
CA GLN A 168 -7.47 7.45 6.56
C GLN A 168 -8.41 6.40 5.93
N PRO A 169 -9.75 6.59 5.99
CA PRO A 169 -10.71 5.54 5.60
C PRO A 169 -10.57 5.08 4.15
N LEU A 170 -10.20 5.96 3.23
CA LEU A 170 -10.08 5.65 1.80
C LEU A 170 -8.75 5.01 1.41
N VAL A 171 -7.74 5.05 2.25
CA VAL A 171 -6.47 4.36 1.97
C VAL A 171 -6.69 2.86 1.95
N ASP A 172 -6.29 2.22 0.88
CA ASP A 172 -6.37 0.77 0.67
C ASP A 172 -5.05 0.08 1.00
N LEU A 173 -3.95 0.70 0.56
CA LEU A 173 -2.61 0.17 0.70
C LEU A 173 -1.70 1.19 1.34
N ILE A 174 -0.86 0.73 2.24
CA ILE A 174 0.23 1.51 2.83
C ILE A 174 1.53 0.86 2.40
N THR A 175 2.49 1.66 1.94
CA THR A 175 3.82 1.18 1.60
C THR A 175 4.87 1.95 2.38
N THR A 176 5.77 1.22 3.04
CA THR A 176 6.83 1.78 3.87
C THR A 176 8.18 1.25 3.43
N SER A 177 9.07 2.17 3.08
CA SER A 177 10.40 1.84 2.57
C SER A 177 11.49 2.23 3.55
N PHE A 178 11.23 2.06 4.84
CA PHE A 178 12.15 2.41 5.93
C PHE A 178 12.12 1.35 7.04
N GLY A 179 13.11 1.42 7.88
CA GLY A 179 13.21 0.62 9.10
C GLY A 179 14.55 0.87 9.76
N PRO A 180 14.68 0.71 11.08
CA PRO A 180 15.97 0.80 11.73
C PRO A 180 16.86 -0.38 11.31
N ILE A 181 18.15 -0.10 11.16
CA ILE A 181 19.18 -1.12 10.82
C ILE A 181 19.54 -1.97 12.06
N LEU A 182 18.63 -2.15 12.98
CA LEU A 182 18.87 -2.84 14.25
C LEU A 182 18.04 -4.11 14.34
N SER A 183 18.61 -5.16 14.91
CA SER A 183 17.93 -6.44 15.12
C SER A 183 17.03 -6.44 16.37
N VAL A 184 16.39 -5.32 16.67
CA VAL A 184 15.48 -5.17 17.82
C VAL A 184 14.22 -4.44 17.37
N PRO A 185 13.03 -4.93 17.75
CA PRO A 185 11.77 -4.27 17.46
C PRO A 185 11.76 -2.81 17.93
N VAL A 186 11.23 -1.91 17.10
CA VAL A 186 10.91 -0.54 17.50
C VAL A 186 9.42 -0.48 17.82
N PRO A 187 9.04 -0.60 19.10
CA PRO A 187 7.65 -0.44 19.50
C PRO A 187 7.14 0.93 19.01
N GLY A 188 5.96 0.96 18.49
CA GLY A 188 5.36 2.16 17.92
C GLY A 188 5.14 1.98 16.42
N ILE A 189 6.17 1.88 15.59
CA ILE A 189 6.02 1.62 14.15
C ILE A 189 5.36 0.26 13.93
N GLU A 190 5.80 -0.76 14.66
CA GLU A 190 5.22 -2.08 14.62
C GLU A 190 3.74 -2.08 15.05
N ASP A 191 3.43 -1.43 16.16
CA ASP A 191 2.05 -1.28 16.62
C ASP A 191 1.20 -0.51 15.59
N ALA A 192 1.76 0.50 14.95
CA ALA A 192 1.08 1.28 13.91
C ALA A 192 0.77 0.42 12.66
N THR A 193 1.71 -0.42 12.22
CA THR A 193 1.44 -1.36 11.12
C THR A 193 0.41 -2.42 11.51
N LYS A 194 0.39 -2.84 12.78
CA LYS A 194 -0.64 -3.76 13.30
C LYS A 194 -2.02 -3.11 13.28
N VAL A 195 -2.14 -1.87 13.72
CA VAL A 195 -3.39 -1.10 13.60
C VAL A 195 -3.82 -1.06 12.14
N ALA A 196 -2.93 -0.70 11.23
CA ALA A 196 -3.23 -0.60 9.80
C ALA A 196 -3.81 -1.91 9.22
N VAL A 197 -3.18 -3.04 9.49
CA VAL A 197 -3.54 -4.32 8.86
C VAL A 197 -4.63 -5.06 9.64
N VAL A 198 -4.48 -5.17 10.96
CA VAL A 198 -5.35 -6.02 11.77
C VAL A 198 -6.64 -5.30 12.17
N GLU A 199 -6.56 -4.01 12.48
CA GLU A 199 -7.73 -3.24 12.92
C GLU A 199 -8.44 -2.56 11.75
N GLU A 200 -7.69 -1.80 10.93
CA GLU A 200 -8.21 -1.00 9.82
C GLU A 200 -8.30 -1.76 8.49
N LYS A 201 -7.85 -3.04 8.44
CA LYS A 201 -7.95 -3.93 7.27
C LYS A 201 -7.24 -3.42 6.01
N LYS A 202 -6.24 -2.54 6.17
CA LYS A 202 -5.40 -2.08 5.06
C LYS A 202 -4.44 -3.16 4.60
N ILE A 203 -3.99 -3.08 3.37
CA ILE A 203 -2.85 -3.87 2.90
C ILE A 203 -1.58 -3.08 3.24
N HIS A 204 -0.59 -3.73 3.81
CA HIS A 204 0.69 -3.11 4.09
C HIS A 204 1.82 -3.87 3.42
N THR A 205 2.65 -3.15 2.65
CA THR A 205 3.91 -3.64 2.09
C THR A 205 5.07 -2.95 2.78
N GLY A 206 6.04 -3.72 3.23
CA GLY A 206 7.22 -3.22 3.93
C GLY A 206 8.52 -3.69 3.28
N ALA A 207 9.52 -2.80 3.23
CA ALA A 207 10.84 -3.12 2.68
C ALA A 207 11.64 -4.03 3.62
N ALA A 208 12.18 -5.13 3.06
CA ALA A 208 12.83 -6.18 3.84
C ALA A 208 14.27 -5.87 4.24
N ASP A 209 14.79 -4.67 3.95
CA ASP A 209 16.17 -4.23 4.10
C ASP A 209 17.09 -4.61 2.91
N ASN A 210 18.21 -3.90 2.82
CA ASN A 210 19.20 -4.05 1.75
C ASN A 210 20.43 -4.87 2.19
N SER A 211 20.21 -5.83 3.07
CA SER A 211 21.26 -6.75 3.50
C SER A 211 21.37 -7.95 2.56
N PRO A 212 22.58 -8.35 2.14
CA PRO A 212 22.76 -9.55 1.31
C PRO A 212 22.54 -10.84 2.08
N SER A 213 22.42 -10.80 3.38
CA SER A 213 22.25 -11.97 4.25
C SER A 213 20.92 -11.87 4.99
N PRO A 214 20.08 -12.92 4.94
CA PRO A 214 18.86 -12.94 5.71
C PRO A 214 19.19 -12.92 7.21
N ALA A 215 18.58 -11.96 7.89
CA ALA A 215 18.64 -11.84 9.34
C ALA A 215 17.31 -11.28 9.82
N ILE A 216 16.91 -11.60 11.05
CA ILE A 216 15.80 -10.89 11.66
C ILE A 216 16.26 -9.46 11.89
N GLN A 217 15.59 -8.54 11.25
CA GLN A 217 15.82 -7.12 11.42
C GLN A 217 14.51 -6.43 11.74
N ASP A 218 14.61 -5.36 12.49
CA ASP A 218 13.48 -4.49 12.68
C ASP A 218 13.29 -3.67 11.42
N SER A 219 12.43 -4.16 10.59
CA SER A 219 11.97 -3.46 9.40
C SER A 219 10.45 -3.52 9.36
N THR A 220 9.85 -2.64 8.62
CA THR A 220 8.40 -2.65 8.42
C THR A 220 7.91 -3.91 7.71
N ALA A 221 8.81 -4.70 7.11
CA ALA A 221 8.55 -6.01 6.54
C ALA A 221 8.49 -7.15 7.58
N GLY A 222 9.10 -6.96 8.74
CA GLY A 222 9.29 -7.99 9.77
C GLY A 222 7.99 -8.55 10.34
N PRO A 223 7.02 -7.72 10.75
CA PRO A 223 5.79 -8.20 11.36
C PRO A 223 5.02 -9.20 10.51
N PRO A 224 4.45 -10.27 11.10
CA PRO A 224 3.79 -11.34 10.34
C PRO A 224 2.52 -10.90 9.62
N TRP A 225 1.94 -9.77 10.00
CA TRP A 225 0.78 -9.16 9.32
C TRP A 225 1.16 -8.32 8.11
N SER A 226 2.42 -7.91 7.95
CA SER A 226 2.92 -7.14 6.80
C SER A 226 3.34 -8.04 5.65
N ILE A 227 3.18 -7.58 4.43
CA ILE A 227 3.78 -8.20 3.24
C ILE A 227 5.21 -7.71 3.13
N GLY A 228 6.16 -8.54 3.51
CA GLY A 228 7.58 -8.24 3.40
C GLY A 228 8.07 -8.39 1.97
N VAL A 229 8.72 -7.35 1.43
CA VAL A 229 9.18 -7.34 0.03
C VAL A 229 10.69 -7.21 -0.02
N SER A 230 11.34 -8.20 -0.59
CA SER A 230 12.76 -8.17 -0.92
C SER A 230 13.02 -7.71 -2.35
N GLY A 231 14.28 -7.52 -2.69
CA GLY A 231 14.71 -7.12 -4.02
C GLY A 231 15.19 -8.27 -4.87
N TYR A 232 14.86 -8.24 -6.16
CA TYR A 232 15.39 -9.13 -7.18
C TYR A 232 15.59 -8.35 -8.47
N ALA A 233 16.79 -8.39 -9.06
CA ALA A 233 17.05 -7.75 -10.34
C ALA A 233 16.53 -8.65 -11.48
N GLU A 234 15.46 -8.21 -12.16
CA GLU A 234 14.89 -8.96 -13.28
C GLU A 234 15.63 -8.73 -14.60
N GLU A 235 16.02 -7.49 -14.88
CA GLU A 235 16.49 -7.06 -16.20
C GLU A 235 18.00 -6.91 -16.31
N ASP A 236 18.71 -6.76 -15.20
CA ASP A 236 20.15 -6.62 -15.23
C ASP A 236 20.83 -7.98 -15.11
N ASP A 237 21.23 -8.56 -16.25
CA ASP A 237 21.92 -9.84 -16.30
C ASP A 237 23.23 -9.88 -15.50
N ASP A 238 23.80 -8.73 -15.17
CA ASP A 238 25.06 -8.62 -14.44
C ASP A 238 24.89 -8.53 -12.91
N GLN A 239 23.67 -8.24 -12.42
CA GLN A 239 23.39 -8.08 -10.99
C GLN A 239 22.19 -8.88 -10.53
N LYS A 240 22.32 -10.18 -10.57
CA LYS A 240 21.32 -11.11 -9.96
C LYS A 240 21.45 -11.09 -8.44
N GLU A 241 21.34 -9.90 -7.86
CA GLU A 241 21.46 -9.69 -6.43
C GLU A 241 20.08 -9.70 -5.79
N THR A 242 19.96 -10.46 -4.72
CA THR A 242 18.81 -10.35 -3.82
C THR A 242 19.23 -9.62 -2.58
N MET A 243 18.38 -8.77 -2.11
CA MET A 243 18.57 -8.06 -0.87
C MET A 243 17.39 -8.35 0.05
N SER A 244 17.67 -8.96 1.18
CA SER A 244 16.67 -9.23 2.18
C SER A 244 17.27 -9.42 3.56
N GLY A 245 16.76 -8.69 4.50
CA GLY A 245 17.11 -8.82 5.90
C GLY A 245 16.04 -9.48 6.78
N SER A 246 14.78 -9.58 6.36
CA SER A 246 13.65 -9.80 7.28
C SER A 246 12.76 -10.99 6.96
N TYR A 247 13.26 -12.01 6.30
CA TYR A 247 12.44 -13.17 5.90
C TYR A 247 11.19 -12.75 5.12
N PRO A 248 11.33 -12.24 3.89
CA PRO A 248 10.25 -11.63 3.14
C PRO A 248 9.18 -12.64 2.73
N ASP A 249 8.00 -12.12 2.38
CA ASP A 249 6.96 -12.91 1.71
C ASP A 249 7.27 -13.11 0.23
N ILE A 250 7.73 -12.07 -0.44
CA ILE A 250 8.00 -12.07 -1.88
C ILE A 250 9.21 -11.19 -2.20
N ALA A 251 9.62 -11.23 -3.46
CA ALA A 251 10.57 -10.28 -4.04
C ALA A 251 9.95 -9.56 -5.25
N ALA A 252 10.43 -8.38 -5.55
CA ALA A 252 10.09 -7.66 -6.78
C ALA A 252 11.33 -6.94 -7.33
N ASP A 253 11.22 -6.41 -8.56
CA ASP A 253 12.33 -5.70 -9.17
C ASP A 253 12.76 -4.50 -8.32
N TRP A 254 14.02 -4.47 -7.95
CA TRP A 254 14.60 -3.48 -7.07
C TRP A 254 15.44 -2.42 -7.78
N THR A 255 15.74 -2.61 -9.07
CA THR A 255 16.52 -1.68 -9.88
C THR A 255 15.61 -0.99 -10.89
N GLN A 256 15.34 0.28 -10.69
CA GLN A 256 14.35 1.02 -11.47
C GLN A 256 14.87 2.39 -11.90
N MET A 257 14.32 2.91 -13.00
CA MET A 257 14.50 4.30 -13.44
C MET A 257 13.37 5.14 -12.83
N LEU A 258 13.68 5.92 -11.82
CA LEU A 258 12.68 6.64 -11.02
C LEU A 258 12.87 8.16 -11.08
N PRO A 259 11.80 8.95 -10.83
CA PRO A 259 11.85 10.41 -10.94
C PRO A 259 12.80 11.04 -9.94
N ASN A 260 13.48 12.11 -10.38
CA ASN A 260 14.33 12.94 -9.52
C ASN A 260 13.49 13.87 -8.65
N HIS A 261 13.95 14.14 -7.45
CA HIS A 261 13.29 15.06 -6.52
C HIS A 261 13.55 16.54 -6.82
N ASP A 262 14.61 16.85 -7.54
CA ASP A 262 15.11 18.21 -7.82
C ASP A 262 14.96 18.62 -9.31
N ASP A 263 14.18 17.86 -10.07
CA ASP A 263 13.92 18.07 -11.49
C ASP A 263 12.43 17.93 -11.81
N ILE A 264 12.01 18.38 -12.97
CA ILE A 264 10.63 18.28 -13.43
C ILE A 264 10.37 17.11 -14.37
N ASP A 265 11.41 16.55 -14.98
CA ASP A 265 11.33 15.44 -15.95
C ASP A 265 12.58 14.53 -15.96
N GLY A 266 13.50 14.73 -15.04
CA GLY A 266 14.70 13.92 -14.89
C GLY A 266 14.44 12.59 -14.17
N TYR A 267 15.16 11.55 -14.58
CA TYR A 267 15.09 10.21 -13.97
C TYR A 267 16.49 9.71 -13.68
N HIS A 268 16.62 8.91 -12.64
CA HIS A 268 17.87 8.23 -12.33
C HIS A 268 17.65 6.77 -12.04
N GLN A 269 18.65 5.95 -12.33
CA GLN A 269 18.62 4.55 -11.92
C GLN A 269 18.96 4.44 -10.44
N THR A 270 18.10 3.76 -9.72
CA THR A 270 18.30 3.48 -8.30
C THR A 270 17.96 2.04 -7.98
N SER A 271 18.47 1.53 -6.86
CA SER A 271 18.29 0.14 -6.45
C SER A 271 18.07 0.04 -4.94
N GLY A 272 17.20 -0.87 -4.55
CA GLY A 272 16.91 -1.16 -3.16
C GLY A 272 15.55 -1.81 -2.98
N THR A 273 15.38 -2.55 -1.89
CA THR A 273 14.06 -3.06 -1.47
C THR A 273 13.06 -1.94 -1.27
N SER A 274 13.56 -0.72 -1.02
CA SER A 274 12.77 0.51 -0.96
C SER A 274 11.98 0.81 -2.23
N PHE A 275 12.39 0.27 -3.39
CA PHE A 275 11.74 0.50 -4.67
C PHE A 275 10.93 -0.73 -5.14
N ALA A 276 11.37 -1.94 -4.77
CA ALA A 276 10.60 -3.17 -4.95
C ALA A 276 9.27 -3.15 -4.18
N THR A 277 9.28 -2.59 -2.99
CA THR A 277 8.13 -2.53 -2.08
C THR A 277 6.98 -1.68 -2.61
N PRO A 278 7.18 -0.41 -2.98
CA PRO A 278 6.12 0.42 -3.54
C PRO A 278 5.67 -0.06 -4.93
N ARG A 279 6.53 -0.68 -5.73
CA ARG A 279 6.13 -1.33 -6.97
C ARG A 279 5.13 -2.45 -6.70
N THR A 280 5.35 -3.26 -5.67
CA THR A 280 4.39 -4.28 -5.23
C THR A 280 3.07 -3.65 -4.77
N ALA A 281 3.12 -2.56 -4.02
CA ALA A 281 1.90 -1.83 -3.63
C ALA A 281 1.12 -1.33 -4.86
N GLY A 282 1.80 -0.76 -5.84
CA GLY A 282 1.20 -0.33 -7.11
C GLY A 282 0.58 -1.50 -7.88
N LEU A 283 1.24 -2.66 -7.94
CA LEU A 283 0.71 -3.88 -8.53
C LEU A 283 -0.58 -4.33 -7.84
N LEU A 284 -0.60 -4.40 -6.51
CA LEU A 284 -1.79 -4.75 -5.74
C LEU A 284 -2.90 -3.70 -5.87
N SER A 285 -2.55 -2.43 -5.94
CA SER A 285 -3.48 -1.34 -6.25
C SER A 285 -4.19 -1.58 -7.59
N LYS A 286 -3.46 -1.98 -8.63
CA LYS A 286 -4.02 -2.32 -9.94
C LYS A 286 -4.95 -3.54 -9.88
N VAL A 287 -4.62 -4.54 -9.07
CA VAL A 287 -5.51 -5.68 -8.81
C VAL A 287 -6.83 -5.22 -8.19
N LEU A 288 -6.77 -4.37 -7.16
CA LEU A 288 -7.97 -3.83 -6.50
C LEU A 288 -8.84 -3.02 -7.45
N VAL A 289 -8.26 -2.13 -8.25
CA VAL A 289 -9.00 -1.34 -9.26
C VAL A 289 -9.70 -2.28 -10.25
N SER A 290 -9.00 -3.30 -10.74
CA SER A 290 -9.58 -4.25 -11.68
C SER A 290 -10.74 -5.05 -11.07
N LEU A 291 -10.58 -5.56 -9.86
CA LEU A 291 -11.64 -6.30 -9.16
C LEU A 291 -12.84 -5.40 -8.86
N ARG A 292 -12.62 -4.19 -8.42
CA ARG A 292 -13.69 -3.21 -8.16
C ARG A 292 -14.41 -2.79 -9.43
N SER A 293 -13.69 -2.61 -10.53
CA SER A 293 -14.28 -2.27 -11.83
C SER A 293 -15.23 -3.36 -12.33
N GLU A 294 -14.91 -4.62 -12.07
CA GLU A 294 -15.71 -5.76 -12.53
C GLU A 294 -16.80 -6.18 -11.53
N PHE A 295 -16.49 -6.14 -10.24
CA PHE A 295 -17.34 -6.74 -9.19
C PHE A 295 -17.74 -5.75 -8.10
N GLY A 296 -17.26 -4.51 -8.12
CA GLY A 296 -17.61 -3.51 -7.12
C GLY A 296 -19.01 -2.96 -7.33
N ASP A 297 -19.77 -2.79 -6.26
CA ASP A 297 -21.02 -2.04 -6.29
C ASP A 297 -20.75 -0.60 -5.85
N PHE A 298 -20.44 0.27 -6.81
CA PHE A 298 -20.22 1.70 -6.56
C PHE A 298 -21.52 2.49 -6.56
N SER A 299 -22.68 1.85 -6.87
CA SER A 299 -23.95 2.53 -7.02
C SER A 299 -24.61 2.89 -5.69
N SER A 300 -24.17 2.34 -4.58
CA SER A 300 -24.80 2.49 -3.27
C SER A 300 -24.08 3.49 -2.33
N GLY A 301 -23.08 4.21 -2.80
CA GLY A 301 -22.22 4.98 -1.91
C GLY A 301 -21.57 4.02 -0.91
N ALA A 302 -20.78 3.09 -1.40
CA ALA A 302 -20.16 2.07 -0.58
C ALA A 302 -19.55 2.71 0.66
N ASP A 303 -19.89 2.18 1.83
CA ASP A 303 -19.30 2.60 3.09
C ASP A 303 -17.76 2.56 2.89
N PRO A 304 -17.04 3.65 3.13
CA PRO A 304 -15.59 3.67 3.02
C PRO A 304 -14.92 2.53 3.78
N ILE A 305 -15.55 2.04 4.83
CA ILE A 305 -15.09 0.91 5.65
C ILE A 305 -15.17 -0.43 4.89
N ASP A 306 -16.04 -0.57 3.88
CA ASP A 306 -16.20 -1.82 3.13
C ASP A 306 -15.64 -1.74 1.69
N ARG A 307 -14.52 -1.03 1.52
CA ARG A 307 -13.85 -0.93 0.21
C ARG A 307 -13.30 -2.26 -0.32
N MET A 308 -13.23 -3.28 0.52
CA MET A 308 -12.89 -4.66 0.16
C MET A 308 -14.11 -5.51 -0.21
N GLY A 309 -15.31 -4.95 -0.14
CA GLY A 309 -16.54 -5.63 -0.54
C GLY A 309 -16.66 -5.75 -2.06
N LEU A 310 -16.94 -6.97 -2.53
CA LEU A 310 -17.15 -7.30 -3.94
C LEU A 310 -18.42 -8.12 -4.09
N MET A 311 -19.08 -8.01 -5.23
CA MET A 311 -20.23 -8.87 -5.58
C MET A 311 -19.84 -9.85 -6.68
N VAL A 312 -19.49 -11.06 -6.29
CA VAL A 312 -19.09 -12.12 -7.22
C VAL A 312 -20.25 -13.10 -7.40
N ASN A 313 -20.72 -13.29 -8.62
CA ASN A 313 -21.82 -14.22 -8.97
C ASN A 313 -23.10 -14.00 -8.12
N GLY A 314 -23.40 -12.75 -7.75
CA GLY A 314 -24.58 -12.40 -6.96
C GLY A 314 -24.44 -12.69 -5.46
N SER A 315 -23.26 -13.00 -4.99
CA SER A 315 -22.94 -13.16 -3.57
C SER A 315 -21.95 -12.08 -3.13
N ASN A 316 -22.22 -11.47 -1.99
CA ASN A 316 -21.26 -10.53 -1.38
C ASN A 316 -20.05 -11.31 -0.89
N PHE A 317 -18.89 -10.83 -1.23
CA PHE A 317 -17.60 -11.34 -0.83
C PHE A 317 -16.74 -10.19 -0.32
N THR A 318 -16.11 -10.36 0.83
CA THR A 318 -15.17 -9.36 1.38
C THR A 318 -13.77 -9.91 1.22
N LEU A 319 -12.93 -9.19 0.46
CA LEU A 319 -11.50 -9.50 0.36
C LEU A 319 -10.83 -9.28 1.72
N THR A 320 -10.06 -10.24 2.15
CA THR A 320 -9.20 -10.10 3.32
C THR A 320 -7.75 -9.86 2.90
N ASN A 321 -6.94 -9.35 3.82
CA ASN A 321 -5.49 -9.27 3.61
C ASN A 321 -4.89 -10.65 3.33
N ASP A 322 -5.41 -11.68 3.98
CA ASP A 322 -4.95 -13.06 3.79
C ASP A 322 -5.25 -13.56 2.37
N ASP A 323 -6.47 -13.30 1.85
CA ASP A 323 -6.82 -13.67 0.47
C ASP A 323 -5.87 -13.03 -0.55
N ILE A 324 -5.60 -11.72 -0.38
CA ILE A 324 -4.72 -10.97 -1.29
C ILE A 324 -3.28 -11.46 -1.17
N ARG A 325 -2.81 -11.66 0.05
CA ARG A 325 -1.46 -12.15 0.33
C ARG A 325 -1.25 -13.56 -0.22
N ASP A 326 -2.23 -14.45 -0.02
CA ASP A 326 -2.18 -15.82 -0.54
C ASP A 326 -2.17 -15.82 -2.08
N ALA A 327 -3.01 -15.01 -2.71
CA ALA A 327 -3.05 -14.88 -4.15
C ALA A 327 -1.73 -14.32 -4.72
N LEU A 328 -1.16 -13.31 -4.06
CA LEU A 328 0.15 -12.78 -4.41
C LEU A 328 1.23 -13.84 -4.30
N ASN A 329 1.29 -14.53 -3.18
CA ASN A 329 2.26 -15.57 -2.90
C ASN A 329 2.14 -16.75 -3.89
N LEU A 330 0.91 -17.18 -4.19
CA LEU A 330 0.67 -18.25 -5.17
C LEU A 330 1.02 -17.87 -6.60
N SER A 331 0.90 -16.61 -6.96
CA SER A 331 1.23 -16.11 -8.30
C SER A 331 2.72 -15.93 -8.53
N ALA A 332 3.51 -15.74 -7.46
CA ALA A 332 4.91 -15.41 -7.55
C ALA A 332 5.73 -16.49 -8.28
N TRP A 333 6.66 -16.06 -9.09
CA TRP A 333 7.57 -16.91 -9.84
C TRP A 333 8.80 -17.25 -9.00
N TYR A 334 9.14 -18.51 -8.88
CA TYR A 334 10.30 -18.93 -8.09
C TYR A 334 11.54 -19.04 -8.98
N PRO A 335 12.61 -18.25 -8.74
CA PRO A 335 13.79 -18.28 -9.59
C PRO A 335 14.52 -19.62 -9.53
N SER A 336 14.96 -20.08 -10.69
CA SER A 336 15.73 -21.34 -10.76
C SER A 336 17.17 -21.13 -10.30
N PHE A 337 17.73 -22.13 -9.63
CA PHE A 337 19.09 -22.12 -9.10
C PHE A 337 20.18 -21.87 -10.12
N SER A 338 19.98 -22.30 -11.37
CA SER A 338 21.00 -22.22 -12.42
C SER A 338 21.26 -20.79 -12.90
N SER A 339 20.38 -19.84 -12.54
CA SER A 339 20.46 -18.46 -12.95
C SER A 339 20.77 -17.49 -11.81
N TRP A 340 20.97 -17.99 -10.60
CA TRP A 340 21.08 -17.14 -9.43
C TRP A 340 22.35 -17.38 -8.63
N ASP A 341 23.13 -16.32 -8.45
CA ASP A 341 24.30 -16.28 -7.58
C ASP A 341 24.26 -15.05 -6.67
N PRO A 342 23.78 -15.21 -5.44
CA PRO A 342 23.60 -14.08 -4.54
C PRO A 342 24.90 -13.53 -3.96
N LEU A 343 26.04 -14.19 -4.20
CA LEU A 343 27.32 -13.83 -3.61
C LEU A 343 28.44 -13.67 -4.62
N SER A 344 28.15 -13.13 -5.82
CA SER A 344 29.16 -12.87 -6.85
C SER A 344 29.81 -14.12 -7.48
N GLY A 345 29.04 -15.09 -7.89
CA GLY A 345 29.44 -15.93 -9.03
C GLY A 345 30.19 -17.19 -8.74
N THR A 346 30.21 -17.74 -7.54
CA THR A 346 31.08 -18.92 -7.36
C THR A 346 30.50 -20.13 -6.63
N THR A 347 29.40 -20.01 -5.97
CA THR A 347 28.85 -21.18 -5.26
C THR A 347 27.32 -21.19 -5.29
N PRO A 348 26.66 -22.17 -5.95
CA PRO A 348 25.25 -22.36 -5.88
C PRO A 348 24.82 -22.51 -4.40
N ILE A 349 23.96 -21.65 -3.92
CA ILE A 349 23.37 -21.83 -2.60
C ILE A 349 22.44 -23.05 -2.64
N SER A 350 22.31 -23.70 -1.50
CA SER A 350 21.41 -24.84 -1.34
C SER A 350 20.00 -24.52 -1.83
N PRO A 351 19.26 -25.45 -2.45
CA PRO A 351 17.88 -25.27 -2.89
C PRO A 351 16.92 -24.73 -1.83
N VAL A 352 17.27 -24.75 -0.59
CA VAL A 352 16.44 -24.25 0.53
C VAL A 352 16.75 -22.80 0.89
N ALA A 353 17.88 -22.25 0.45
CA ALA A 353 18.29 -20.90 0.81
C ALA A 353 17.47 -19.76 0.16
N PRO A 354 16.97 -19.88 -1.07
CA PRO A 354 16.30 -18.78 -1.74
C PRO A 354 15.05 -18.24 -1.03
N CYS A 355 14.28 -19.08 -0.36
CA CYS A 355 13.06 -18.62 0.29
C CYS A 355 13.32 -17.60 1.40
N THR A 356 14.47 -17.64 2.05
CA THR A 356 14.85 -16.63 3.06
C THR A 356 15.18 -15.27 2.45
N GLN A 357 15.34 -15.22 1.14
CA GLN A 357 15.70 -14.01 0.41
C GLN A 357 14.61 -13.52 -0.54
N VAL A 358 13.90 -14.44 -1.21
CA VAL A 358 12.85 -14.08 -2.17
C VAL A 358 11.45 -14.51 -1.71
N GLY A 359 11.34 -15.04 -0.51
CA GLY A 359 10.05 -15.51 0.00
C GLY A 359 9.44 -16.59 -0.89
N TRP A 360 8.17 -16.42 -1.21
CA TRP A 360 7.43 -17.28 -2.15
C TRP A 360 7.90 -17.14 -3.61
N GLY A 361 8.66 -16.14 -3.94
CA GLY A 361 9.21 -15.88 -5.27
C GLY A 361 9.11 -14.43 -5.69
N VAL A 362 9.36 -14.19 -6.96
CA VAL A 362 9.37 -12.86 -7.57
C VAL A 362 7.99 -12.54 -8.16
N VAL A 363 7.57 -11.31 -8.01
CA VAL A 363 6.33 -10.79 -8.60
C VAL A 363 6.62 -9.57 -9.47
N ASN A 364 5.85 -9.45 -10.55
CA ASN A 364 5.85 -8.30 -11.46
C ASN A 364 4.46 -8.08 -12.07
N GLU A 365 4.34 -7.22 -13.04
CA GLU A 365 3.07 -6.87 -13.68
C GLU A 365 2.35 -8.07 -14.32
N SER A 366 3.09 -9.13 -14.70
CA SER A 366 2.48 -10.36 -15.26
C SER A 366 1.65 -11.14 -14.23
N ASN A 367 1.85 -10.88 -12.93
CA ASN A 367 1.11 -11.52 -11.85
C ASN A 367 -0.29 -10.92 -11.63
N VAL A 368 -0.56 -9.71 -12.14
CA VAL A 368 -1.85 -9.02 -11.93
C VAL A 368 -3.03 -9.87 -12.39
N LEU A 369 -3.01 -10.37 -13.62
CA LEU A 369 -4.12 -11.17 -14.14
C LEU A 369 -4.31 -12.50 -13.41
N PRO A 370 -3.28 -13.31 -13.16
CA PRO A 370 -3.39 -14.51 -12.33
C PRO A 370 -3.97 -14.27 -10.94
N ILE A 371 -3.58 -13.17 -10.27
CA ILE A 371 -4.13 -12.81 -8.95
C ILE A 371 -5.63 -12.51 -9.07
N ILE A 372 -6.04 -11.69 -10.04
CA ILE A 372 -7.46 -11.36 -10.28
C ILE A 372 -8.27 -12.62 -10.55
N GLU A 373 -7.80 -13.49 -11.44
CA GLU A 373 -8.48 -14.74 -11.80
C GLU A 373 -8.60 -15.71 -10.61
N HIS A 374 -7.63 -15.71 -9.72
CA HIS A 374 -7.67 -16.50 -8.49
C HIS A 374 -8.70 -15.94 -7.51
N LEU A 375 -8.65 -14.64 -7.25
CA LEU A 375 -9.53 -13.98 -6.28
C LEU A 375 -10.99 -13.97 -6.71
N ASN A 376 -11.29 -13.90 -8.00
CA ASN A 376 -12.66 -13.99 -8.52
C ASN A 376 -13.16 -15.43 -8.74
N GLY A 377 -12.30 -16.43 -8.49
CA GLY A 377 -12.62 -17.85 -8.62
C GLY A 377 -12.71 -18.37 -10.05
N SER A 378 -12.27 -17.62 -11.07
CA SER A 378 -12.27 -18.06 -12.47
C SER A 378 -11.09 -18.98 -12.80
N SER A 379 -10.03 -18.95 -12.03
CA SER A 379 -8.87 -19.84 -12.13
C SER A 379 -8.42 -20.28 -10.73
N SER A 380 -7.73 -21.43 -10.66
CA SER A 380 -7.05 -21.86 -9.44
C SER A 380 -5.57 -21.97 -9.71
N MET A 381 -4.76 -21.27 -8.93
CA MET A 381 -3.31 -21.40 -9.00
C MET A 381 -2.87 -22.75 -8.42
N SER A 382 -1.82 -23.32 -8.99
CA SER A 382 -1.28 -24.61 -8.53
C SER A 382 -0.58 -24.46 -7.18
N GLN A 383 -0.58 -25.54 -6.40
CA GLN A 383 0.20 -25.60 -5.16
C GLN A 383 1.69 -25.45 -5.43
N ARG A 384 2.37 -24.90 -4.45
CA ARG A 384 3.82 -24.71 -4.46
C ARG A 384 4.60 -26.04 -4.37
N PRO A 385 5.85 -26.06 -4.82
CA PRO A 385 6.76 -27.13 -4.44
C PRO A 385 6.86 -27.26 -2.92
N PHE A 386 6.81 -28.48 -2.42
CA PHE A 386 6.78 -28.78 -0.98
C PHE A 386 7.96 -28.19 -0.18
N ASP A 387 9.14 -28.11 -0.80
CA ASP A 387 10.33 -27.54 -0.18
C ASP A 387 10.24 -26.01 0.00
N VAL A 388 9.59 -25.30 -0.93
CA VAL A 388 9.31 -23.87 -0.81
C VAL A 388 8.26 -23.65 0.29
N GLU A 389 7.19 -24.40 0.28
CA GLU A 389 6.12 -24.33 1.28
C GLU A 389 6.67 -24.54 2.70
N LEU A 390 7.44 -25.61 2.91
CA LEU A 390 8.05 -25.90 4.21
C LEU A 390 9.02 -24.80 4.67
N CYS A 391 9.78 -24.20 3.76
CA CYS A 391 10.68 -23.11 4.08
C CYS A 391 9.91 -21.85 4.48
N MET A 392 8.83 -21.52 3.78
CA MET A 392 8.01 -20.35 4.08
C MET A 392 7.20 -20.51 5.37
N GLU A 393 6.71 -21.71 5.67
CA GLU A 393 6.14 -22.02 6.99
C GLU A 393 7.13 -21.75 8.12
N SER A 394 8.40 -22.17 7.95
CA SER A 394 9.45 -21.90 8.93
C SER A 394 9.78 -20.41 9.05
N ASN A 395 9.78 -19.67 7.94
CA ASN A 395 9.96 -18.21 7.97
C ASN A 395 8.83 -17.53 8.75
N GLN A 396 7.59 -17.94 8.52
CA GLN A 396 6.42 -17.40 9.21
C GLN A 396 6.47 -17.69 10.71
N GLU A 397 6.82 -18.92 11.10
CA GLU A 397 7.01 -19.28 12.52
C GLU A 397 8.08 -18.42 13.20
N ILE A 398 9.18 -18.13 12.50
CA ILE A 398 10.24 -17.25 13.01
C ILE A 398 9.72 -15.83 13.22
N ARG A 399 9.01 -15.27 12.25
CA ARG A 399 8.41 -13.94 12.34
C ARG A 399 7.41 -13.87 13.49
N GLU A 400 6.50 -14.82 13.59
CA GLU A 400 5.52 -14.89 14.68
C GLU A 400 6.18 -15.00 16.05
N ALA A 401 7.24 -15.80 16.18
CA ALA A 401 7.95 -15.95 17.45
C ALA A 401 8.71 -14.68 17.86
N TYR A 402 9.14 -13.88 16.90
CA TYR A 402 9.92 -12.67 17.16
C TYR A 402 9.01 -11.45 17.43
N TRP A 403 7.84 -11.37 16.74
CA TRP A 403 6.98 -10.19 16.75
C TRP A 403 5.71 -10.36 17.64
N ASN A 404 5.47 -11.51 18.22
CA ASN A 404 4.44 -11.78 19.23
C ASN A 404 5.08 -11.84 20.63
#